data_49f894bbb2ff96f36e665029caa723c2
#
_entry.id   49f894bbb2ff96f36e665029caa723c2
#
_cell.length_a   1.000
_cell.length_b   1.000
_cell.length_c   1.000
_cell.angle_alpha   90.00
_cell.angle_beta   90.00
_cell.angle_gamma   90.00
#
_symmetry.space_group_name_H-M   'P 1'
#
loop_
_entity.id
_entity.type
_entity.pdbx_description
1 polymer ?
#
loop_
_entity_poly.entity_id
_entity_poly.type
_entity_poly.pdbx_seq_one_letter_code
_entity_poly.pdbx_strand_id
1 'polypeptide(L)'
;MGKAQIFIFHHKLYQICLEVHFLKSFPLPLTASEEQYYLQKYIEGDLNAKHILIEHNLRLVAHIVKKYQANVEEAEDLLSIGTIGLIKAVVTFNPGKNVRLGTYAARCIENEILMHLRARRKTSREVSLYEPIG
;
A
#
# COMPACT_ATOMS: atom_id res chain seq x y z
N MET A 1 36.48 0.91 7.79
CA MET A 1 35.06 1.00 7.53
C MET A 1 34.33 1.49 8.79
N GLY A 2 33.64 2.61 8.70
CA GLY A 2 32.95 3.19 9.83
C GLY A 2 31.68 2.45 10.20
N LYS A 3 31.27 2.60 11.47
CA LYS A 3 30.01 2.04 12.00
C LYS A 3 28.77 2.43 11.16
N ALA A 4 28.79 3.59 10.51
CA ALA A 4 27.72 4.07 9.65
C ALA A 4 27.51 3.19 8.40
N GLN A 5 28.58 2.67 7.80
CA GLN A 5 28.49 1.80 6.63
C GLN A 5 27.89 0.43 6.99
N ILE A 6 28.25 -0.10 8.17
CA ILE A 6 27.69 -1.36 8.68
C ILE A 6 26.20 -1.18 8.97
N PHE A 7 25.80 -0.06 9.54
CA PHE A 7 24.40 0.27 9.82
C PHE A 7 23.58 0.36 8.53
N ILE A 8 24.09 1.05 7.50
CA ILE A 8 23.44 1.17 6.19
C ILE A 8 23.30 -0.20 5.53
N PHE A 9 24.33 -1.05 5.64
CA PHE A 9 24.32 -2.41 5.09
C PHE A 9 23.28 -3.28 5.78
N HIS A 10 23.20 -3.26 7.11
CA HIS A 10 22.18 -3.97 7.88
C HIS A 10 20.78 -3.48 7.56
N HIS A 11 20.60 -2.18 7.41
CA HIS A 11 19.31 -1.58 7.07
C HIS A 11 18.85 -2.04 5.68
N LYS A 12 19.73 -2.04 4.69
CA LYS A 12 19.43 -2.55 3.35
C LYS A 12 19.09 -4.04 3.35
N LEU A 13 19.85 -4.85 4.08
CA LEU A 13 19.57 -6.28 4.24
C LEU A 13 18.20 -6.52 4.89
N TYR A 14 17.88 -5.77 5.91
CA TYR A 14 16.61 -5.85 6.60
C TYR A 14 15.44 -5.47 5.67
N GLN A 15 15.59 -4.42 4.88
CA GLN A 15 14.60 -4.03 3.86
C GLN A 15 14.40 -5.13 2.82
N ILE A 16 15.48 -5.73 2.32
CA ILE A 16 15.42 -6.84 1.36
C ILE A 16 14.70 -8.05 1.97
N CYS A 17 14.99 -8.39 3.22
CA CYS A 17 14.32 -9.46 3.94
C CYS A 17 12.83 -9.20 4.11
N LEU A 18 12.45 -7.97 4.46
CA LEU A 18 11.05 -7.56 4.55
C LEU A 18 10.35 -7.67 3.20
N GLU A 19 10.99 -7.17 2.14
CA GLU A 19 10.44 -7.25 0.78
C GLU A 19 10.19 -8.69 0.36
N VAL A 20 11.16 -9.57 0.58
CA VAL A 20 11.04 -10.98 0.25
C VAL A 20 9.95 -11.64 1.09
N HIS A 21 9.88 -11.30 2.38
CA HIS A 21 8.86 -11.83 3.28
C HIS A 21 7.45 -11.40 2.87
N PHE A 22 7.26 -10.10 2.62
CA PHE A 22 5.97 -9.56 2.16
C PHE A 22 5.56 -10.12 0.81
N LEU A 23 6.50 -10.20 -0.14
CA LEU A 23 6.22 -10.74 -1.46
C LEU A 23 5.86 -12.23 -1.43
N LYS A 24 6.45 -13.00 -0.51
CA LYS A 24 6.13 -14.43 -0.35
C LYS A 24 4.80 -14.66 0.38
N SER A 25 4.41 -13.77 1.28
CA SER A 25 3.17 -13.93 2.07
C SER A 25 1.92 -13.55 1.29
N PHE A 26 2.04 -12.74 0.24
CA PHE A 26 0.88 -12.31 -0.54
C PHE A 26 0.69 -13.18 -1.77
N PRO A 27 -0.57 -13.52 -2.12
CA PRO A 27 -0.85 -14.31 -3.32
C PRO A 27 -0.48 -13.57 -4.60
N LEU A 28 -0.27 -14.32 -5.67
CA LEU A 28 0.02 -13.75 -7.00
C LEU A 28 -1.17 -12.94 -7.51
N PRO A 29 -0.92 -11.92 -8.36
CA PRO A 29 -1.99 -11.17 -8.99
C PRO A 29 -2.92 -12.07 -9.81
N LEU A 30 -4.19 -11.71 -9.86
CA LEU A 30 -5.16 -12.40 -10.70
C LEU A 30 -4.90 -12.12 -12.19
N THR A 31 -5.19 -13.10 -13.03
CA THR A 31 -5.24 -12.87 -14.48
C THR A 31 -6.43 -11.99 -14.82
N ALA A 32 -6.45 -11.44 -16.04
CA ALA A 32 -7.56 -10.59 -16.48
C ALA A 32 -8.92 -11.31 -16.43
N SER A 33 -8.93 -12.58 -16.80
CA SER A 33 -10.17 -13.39 -16.80
C SER A 33 -10.61 -13.73 -15.38
N GLU A 34 -9.70 -14.05 -14.48
CA GLU A 34 -10.00 -14.30 -13.07
C GLU A 34 -10.52 -13.03 -12.39
N GLU A 35 -9.92 -11.89 -12.67
CA GLU A 35 -10.34 -10.58 -12.17
C GLU A 35 -11.78 -10.29 -12.58
N GLN A 36 -12.12 -10.47 -13.85
CA GLN A 36 -13.48 -10.28 -14.36
C GLN A 36 -14.48 -11.23 -13.69
N TYR A 37 -14.08 -12.48 -13.48
CA TYR A 37 -14.91 -13.45 -12.79
C TYR A 37 -15.26 -13.00 -11.37
N TYR A 38 -14.26 -12.60 -10.59
CA TYR A 38 -14.48 -12.17 -9.21
C TYR A 38 -15.17 -10.81 -9.11
N LEU A 39 -14.93 -9.90 -10.05
CA LEU A 39 -15.68 -8.64 -10.13
C LEU A 39 -17.17 -8.90 -10.37
N GLN A 40 -17.49 -9.83 -11.27
CA GLN A 40 -18.88 -10.19 -11.53
C GLN A 40 -19.53 -10.84 -10.29
N LYS A 41 -18.83 -11.73 -9.62
CA LYS A 41 -19.30 -12.35 -8.37
C LYS A 41 -19.53 -11.32 -7.27
N TYR A 42 -18.66 -10.34 -7.15
CA TYR A 42 -18.80 -9.24 -6.19
C TYR A 42 -20.03 -8.38 -6.48
N ILE A 43 -20.28 -8.07 -7.76
CA ILE A 43 -21.48 -7.34 -8.18
C ILE A 43 -22.75 -8.12 -7.81
N GLU A 44 -22.72 -9.44 -7.91
CA GLU A 44 -23.83 -10.33 -7.53
C GLU A 44 -24.03 -10.44 -6.02
N GLY A 45 -23.15 -9.84 -5.22
CA GLY A 45 -23.26 -9.81 -3.77
C GLY A 45 -22.36 -10.78 -3.02
N ASP A 46 -21.42 -11.44 -3.70
CA ASP A 46 -20.48 -12.38 -3.07
C ASP A 46 -19.36 -11.61 -2.36
N LEU A 47 -19.42 -11.55 -1.02
CA LEU A 47 -18.40 -10.88 -0.21
C LEU A 47 -17.05 -11.62 -0.22
N ASN A 48 -17.07 -12.93 -0.44
CA ASN A 48 -15.84 -13.70 -0.57
C ASN A 48 -15.04 -13.25 -1.80
N ALA A 49 -15.73 -12.94 -2.90
CA ALA A 49 -15.09 -12.40 -4.10
C ALA A 49 -14.41 -11.07 -3.82
N LYS A 50 -15.02 -10.21 -3.00
CA LYS A 50 -14.40 -8.95 -2.54
C LYS A 50 -13.08 -9.22 -1.82
N HIS A 51 -13.04 -10.17 -0.91
CA HIS A 51 -11.83 -10.53 -0.17
C HIS A 51 -10.73 -11.05 -1.10
N ILE A 52 -11.09 -11.86 -2.08
CA ILE A 52 -10.15 -12.38 -3.07
C ILE A 52 -9.55 -11.25 -3.91
N LEU A 53 -10.35 -10.30 -4.34
CA LEU A 53 -9.88 -9.13 -5.09
C LEU A 53 -8.89 -8.30 -4.27
N ILE A 54 -9.16 -8.11 -2.98
CA ILE A 54 -8.27 -7.37 -2.08
C ILE A 54 -6.97 -8.15 -1.86
N GLU A 55 -7.06 -9.43 -1.49
CA GLU A 55 -5.87 -10.25 -1.19
C GLU A 55 -4.90 -10.34 -2.36
N HIS A 56 -5.42 -10.52 -3.58
CA HIS A 56 -4.59 -10.64 -4.77
C HIS A 56 -4.04 -9.32 -5.29
N ASN A 57 -4.36 -8.20 -4.65
CA ASN A 57 -3.80 -6.87 -4.94
C ASN A 57 -2.91 -6.34 -3.81
N LEU A 58 -2.66 -7.13 -2.75
CA LEU A 58 -1.80 -6.71 -1.63
C LEU A 58 -0.35 -6.54 -2.06
N ARG A 59 0.14 -7.30 -3.03
CA ARG A 59 1.49 -7.11 -3.60
C ARG A 59 1.64 -5.72 -4.22
N LEU A 60 0.58 -5.22 -4.84
CA LEU A 60 0.56 -3.88 -5.41
C LEU A 60 0.71 -2.82 -4.32
N VAL A 61 0.03 -3.00 -3.18
CA VAL A 61 0.18 -2.09 -2.02
C VAL A 61 1.62 -2.08 -1.54
N ALA A 62 2.21 -3.24 -1.34
CA ALA A 62 3.60 -3.37 -0.89
C ALA A 62 4.57 -2.70 -1.86
N HIS A 63 4.35 -2.88 -3.17
CA HIS A 63 5.18 -2.29 -4.21
C HIS A 63 5.13 -0.75 -4.19
N ILE A 64 3.94 -0.19 -4.00
CA ILE A 64 3.76 1.27 -3.94
C ILE A 64 4.36 1.85 -2.65
N VAL A 65 4.12 1.19 -1.51
CA VAL A 65 4.66 1.60 -0.21
C VAL A 65 6.18 1.71 -0.23
N LYS A 66 6.84 0.81 -0.95
CA LYS A 66 8.29 0.81 -1.10
C LYS A 66 8.85 2.14 -1.60
N LYS A 67 8.11 2.87 -2.43
CA LYS A 67 8.55 4.17 -2.97
C LYS A 67 8.56 5.28 -1.90
N TYR A 68 7.78 5.14 -0.85
CA TYR A 68 7.52 6.19 0.13
C TYR A 68 8.08 5.89 1.51
N GLN A 69 8.52 4.67 1.77
CA GLN A 69 9.02 4.27 3.09
C GLN A 69 10.45 4.79 3.32
N ALA A 70 10.68 5.38 4.49
CA ALA A 70 12.01 5.78 4.93
C ALA A 70 12.61 4.76 5.91
N ASN A 71 11.77 4.07 6.69
CA ASN A 71 12.18 3.07 7.67
C ASN A 71 11.10 1.99 7.81
N VAL A 72 11.38 0.98 8.64
CA VAL A 72 10.49 -0.19 8.82
C VAL A 72 9.17 0.18 9.50
N GLU A 73 9.22 1.03 10.52
CA GLU A 73 8.02 1.46 11.24
C GLU A 73 7.08 2.22 10.31
N GLU A 74 7.65 3.10 9.49
CA GLU A 74 6.88 3.83 8.49
C GLU A 74 6.30 2.90 7.43
N ALA A 75 7.03 1.85 7.04
CA ALA A 75 6.54 0.86 6.08
C ALA A 75 5.26 0.16 6.57
N GLU A 76 5.22 -0.24 7.84
CA GLU A 76 4.04 -0.87 8.45
C GLU A 76 2.83 0.07 8.43
N ASP A 77 3.02 1.32 8.83
CA ASP A 77 1.98 2.34 8.80
C ASP A 77 1.46 2.56 7.39
N LEU A 78 2.37 2.71 6.42
CA LEU A 78 2.02 2.95 5.03
C LEU A 78 1.32 1.74 4.40
N LEU A 79 1.67 0.51 4.80
CA LEU A 79 0.96 -0.69 4.36
C LEU A 79 -0.50 -0.67 4.81
N SER A 80 -0.76 -0.29 6.05
CA SER A 80 -2.13 -0.17 6.57
C SER A 80 -2.92 0.89 5.80
N ILE A 81 -2.32 2.04 5.57
CA ILE A 81 -2.94 3.15 4.84
C ILE A 81 -3.16 2.80 3.37
N GLY A 82 -2.17 2.20 2.74
CA GLY A 82 -2.30 1.73 1.36
C GLY A 82 -3.38 0.67 1.20
N THR A 83 -3.53 -0.22 2.18
CA THR A 83 -4.59 -1.23 2.19
C THR A 83 -5.98 -0.58 2.26
N ILE A 84 -6.13 0.49 3.04
CA ILE A 84 -7.36 1.29 3.06
C ILE A 84 -7.67 1.84 1.65
N GLY A 85 -6.66 2.36 0.97
CA GLY A 85 -6.80 2.84 -0.41
C GLY A 85 -7.24 1.73 -1.37
N LEU A 86 -6.67 0.53 -1.22
CA LEU A 86 -7.06 -0.64 -2.00
C LEU A 86 -8.51 -1.05 -1.74
N ILE A 87 -8.96 -1.09 -0.49
CA ILE A 87 -10.33 -1.42 -0.14
C ILE A 87 -11.29 -0.41 -0.77
N LYS A 88 -11.00 0.88 -0.66
CA LYS A 88 -11.78 1.94 -1.31
C LYS A 88 -11.84 1.74 -2.82
N ALA A 89 -10.73 1.36 -3.44
CA ALA A 89 -10.68 1.10 -4.88
C ALA A 89 -11.62 -0.04 -5.28
N VAL A 90 -11.59 -1.15 -4.57
CA VAL A 90 -12.45 -2.31 -4.86
C VAL A 90 -13.93 -1.94 -4.74
N VAL A 91 -14.28 -1.18 -3.71
CA VAL A 91 -15.67 -0.75 -3.47
C VAL A 91 -16.17 0.23 -4.53
N THR A 92 -15.30 1.13 -5.02
CA THR A 92 -15.69 2.19 -5.94
C THR A 92 -15.41 1.89 -7.41
N PHE A 93 -14.75 0.78 -7.71
CA PHE A 93 -14.36 0.44 -9.07
C PHE A 93 -15.57 0.19 -9.97
N ASN A 94 -15.55 0.78 -11.16
CA ASN A 94 -16.58 0.57 -12.18
C ASN A 94 -16.05 -0.42 -13.24
N PRO A 95 -16.51 -1.68 -13.23
CA PRO A 95 -16.01 -2.69 -14.16
C PRO A 95 -16.44 -2.46 -15.61
N GLY A 96 -17.35 -1.51 -15.88
CA GLY A 96 -17.78 -1.14 -17.23
C GLY A 96 -16.75 -0.30 -17.99
N LYS A 97 -15.73 0.21 -17.32
CA LYS A 97 -14.63 0.94 -17.95
C LYS A 97 -13.53 -0.04 -18.38
N ASN A 98 -12.90 0.23 -19.50
CA ASN A 98 -11.90 -0.64 -20.10
C ASN A 98 -10.52 -0.47 -19.42
N VAL A 99 -10.49 -0.52 -18.07
CA VAL A 99 -9.31 -0.36 -17.24
C VAL A 99 -9.25 -1.50 -16.23
N ARG A 100 -8.06 -2.03 -16.01
CA ARG A 100 -7.82 -3.08 -15.01
C ARG A 100 -7.97 -2.50 -13.60
N LEU A 101 -8.47 -3.33 -12.67
CA LEU A 101 -8.63 -2.97 -11.26
C LEU A 101 -7.30 -2.49 -10.66
N GLY A 102 -6.19 -3.18 -10.96
CA GLY A 102 -4.85 -2.81 -10.47
C GLY A 102 -4.44 -1.39 -10.84
N THR A 103 -4.75 -0.94 -12.04
CA THR A 103 -4.45 0.43 -12.49
C THR A 103 -5.23 1.46 -11.69
N TYR A 104 -6.49 1.23 -11.46
CA TYR A 104 -7.34 2.09 -10.65
C TYR A 104 -6.92 2.06 -9.17
N ALA A 105 -6.68 0.87 -8.65
CA ALA A 105 -6.27 0.67 -7.26
C ALA A 105 -4.94 1.37 -6.97
N ALA A 106 -3.98 1.33 -7.89
CA ALA A 106 -2.69 2.01 -7.72
C ALA A 106 -2.87 3.49 -7.43
N ARG A 107 -3.78 4.17 -8.13
CA ARG A 107 -4.09 5.58 -7.89
C ARG A 107 -4.72 5.80 -6.52
N CYS A 108 -5.65 4.96 -6.13
CA CYS A 108 -6.32 5.08 -4.83
C CYS A 108 -5.34 4.84 -3.67
N ILE A 109 -4.46 3.84 -3.80
CA ILE A 109 -3.42 3.54 -2.81
C ILE A 109 -2.48 4.72 -2.67
N GLU A 110 -1.98 5.22 -3.78
CA GLU A 110 -1.04 6.35 -3.81
C GLU A 110 -1.66 7.61 -3.21
N ASN A 111 -2.91 7.91 -3.55
CA ASN A 111 -3.63 9.06 -3.00
C ASN A 111 -3.79 8.97 -1.47
N GLU A 112 -4.13 7.80 -0.94
CA GLU A 112 -4.23 7.61 0.51
C GLU A 112 -2.89 7.82 1.21
N ILE A 113 -1.81 7.28 0.65
CA ILE A 113 -0.47 7.46 1.19
C ILE A 113 -0.07 8.94 1.16
N LEU A 114 -0.28 9.62 0.04
CA LEU A 114 0.08 11.04 -0.10
C LEU A 114 -0.71 11.93 0.85
N MET A 115 -2.01 11.67 1.02
CA MET A 115 -2.84 12.40 1.98
C MET A 115 -2.35 12.21 3.41
N HIS A 116 -1.97 10.98 3.77
CA HIS A 116 -1.41 10.68 5.08
C HIS A 116 -0.09 11.42 5.32
N LEU A 117 0.81 11.40 4.34
CA LEU A 117 2.09 12.09 4.45
C LEU A 117 1.93 13.62 4.57
N ARG A 118 0.98 14.19 3.84
CA ARG A 118 0.65 15.63 3.94
C ARG A 118 0.08 15.97 5.32
N ALA A 119 -0.80 15.15 5.85
CA ALA A 119 -1.38 15.34 7.19
C ALA A 119 -0.29 15.28 8.26
N ARG A 120 0.66 14.36 8.15
CA ARG A 120 1.81 14.26 9.07
C ARG A 120 2.70 15.51 9.02
N ARG A 121 2.98 16.02 7.83
CA ARG A 121 3.76 17.27 7.66
C ARG A 121 3.07 18.45 8.32
N LYS A 122 1.75 18.58 8.12
CA LYS A 122 0.95 19.64 8.72
C LYS A 122 1.00 19.57 10.24
N THR A 123 0.77 18.40 10.81
CA THR A 123 0.82 18.17 12.25
C THR A 123 2.21 18.48 12.81
N SER A 124 3.27 18.07 12.14
CA SER A 124 4.65 18.35 12.54
C SER A 124 4.94 19.85 12.57
N ARG A 125 4.45 20.60 11.58
CA ARG A 125 4.58 22.06 11.54
C ARG A 125 3.81 22.74 12.67
N GLU A 126 2.59 22.29 12.95
CA GLU A 126 1.77 22.83 14.05
C GLU A 126 2.42 22.59 15.40
N VAL A 127 2.95 21.39 15.66
CA VAL A 127 3.68 21.07 16.88
C VAL A 127 4.92 21.96 17.03
N SER A 128 5.66 22.18 15.95
CA SER A 128 6.84 23.05 15.94
C SER A 128 6.48 24.49 16.30
N LEU A 129 5.32 24.99 15.86
CA LEU A 129 4.85 26.34 16.19
C LEU A 129 4.46 26.50 17.65
N TYR A 130 4.02 25.41 18.31
CA TYR A 130 3.60 25.43 19.71
C TYR A 130 4.68 25.05 20.70
N GLU A 131 5.86 24.63 20.24
CA GLU A 131 6.99 24.38 21.14
C GLU A 131 7.49 25.69 21.74
N PRO A 132 7.65 25.75 23.08
CA PRO A 132 8.18 26.97 23.71
C PRO A 132 9.60 27.25 23.24
N ILE A 133 9.81 28.46 22.73
CA ILE A 133 11.11 28.98 22.37
C ILE A 133 11.85 29.35 23.66
N GLY A 134 12.67 28.44 24.13
CA GLY A 134 13.42 28.76 25.36
C GLY A 134 14.67 28.00 25.49
#